data_d1966071383c9ccb488a892aa42e749e
#
_entry.id   d1966071383c9ccb488a892aa42e749e
#
_cell.length_a   1.000
_cell.length_b   1.000
_cell.length_c   1.000
_cell.angle_alpha   90.00
_cell.angle_beta   90.00
_cell.angle_gamma   90.00
#
_symmetry.space_group_name_H-M   'P 1'
#
loop_
_entity.id
_entity.type
_entity.pdbx_description
1 polymer ?
#
loop_
_entity_poly.entity_id
_entity_poly.type
_entity_poly.pdbx_seq_one_letter_code
_entity_poly.pdbx_strand_id
1 'polypeptide(L)'
;FLIAQHNTHPFGHSYLDGGEYRYWTTPGDYRELHFWMVTWWNTFAQSEIYFNSLVASGLLLNIEEPGLRESIEAAYTTKKRRVTVNEGLLRANSEKIFAWAERKRDASSVSRSRAEIFAEDFDLPLRNLLEDRSHRIGLRIMSLEYYISSLQSLQSELANQFNTNDNLQGDASPSS
;
A
#
# COMPACT_ATOMS: atom_id res chain seq x y z
N PHE A 1 -7.64 -13.49 17.23
CA PHE A 1 -8.51 -12.48 16.57
C PHE A 1 -8.62 -12.73 15.06
N LEU A 2 -7.50 -12.80 14.31
CA LEU A 2 -7.48 -13.09 12.88
C LEU A 2 -8.06 -14.46 12.52
N ILE A 3 -7.82 -15.47 13.35
CA ILE A 3 -8.35 -16.82 13.15
C ILE A 3 -9.87 -16.85 13.34
N ALA A 4 -10.39 -16.12 14.32
CA ALA A 4 -11.85 -16.03 14.54
C ALA A 4 -12.55 -15.28 13.41
N GLN A 5 -11.95 -14.22 12.88
CA GLN A 5 -12.48 -13.52 11.70
C GLN A 5 -12.40 -14.37 10.44
N HIS A 6 -11.38 -15.23 10.34
CA HIS A 6 -11.22 -16.11 9.20
C HIS A 6 -12.33 -17.16 9.10
N ASN A 7 -12.86 -17.62 10.23
CA ASN A 7 -13.98 -18.55 10.26
C ASN A 7 -15.34 -17.92 9.90
N THR A 8 -15.46 -16.60 10.03
CA THR A 8 -16.70 -15.87 9.75
C THR A 8 -16.67 -15.07 8.46
N HIS A 9 -15.50 -14.56 8.10
CA HIS A 9 -15.24 -13.87 6.85
C HIS A 9 -13.91 -14.37 6.32
N PRO A 10 -13.87 -15.04 5.16
CA PRO A 10 -12.61 -15.44 4.56
C PRO A 10 -11.80 -14.16 4.29
N PHE A 11 -10.88 -13.82 5.20
CA PHE A 11 -9.76 -12.94 4.89
C PHE A 11 -8.88 -13.70 3.91
N GLY A 12 -9.48 -14.03 2.79
CA GLY A 12 -8.80 -14.73 1.77
C GLY A 12 -8.10 -13.74 0.86
N HIS A 13 -7.07 -14.21 0.23
CA HIS A 13 -6.66 -13.64 -0.99
C HIS A 13 -7.90 -13.46 -1.88
N SER A 14 -8.37 -12.23 -2.01
CA SER A 14 -9.23 -11.92 -3.11
C SER A 14 -8.34 -11.77 -4.33
N TYR A 15 -8.47 -12.61 -5.30
CA TYR A 15 -7.90 -12.38 -6.61
C TYR A 15 -9.03 -12.19 -7.61
N LEU A 16 -8.80 -11.33 -8.60
CA LEU A 16 -9.70 -11.17 -9.72
C LEU A 16 -9.49 -12.33 -10.70
N ASP A 17 -10.47 -13.19 -10.77
CA ASP A 17 -10.57 -14.21 -11.82
C ASP A 17 -11.80 -13.89 -12.68
N GLY A 18 -11.56 -13.47 -13.92
CA GLY A 18 -12.64 -13.11 -14.84
C GLY A 18 -13.53 -11.93 -14.40
N GLY A 19 -13.04 -11.03 -13.53
CA GLY A 19 -13.78 -9.89 -12.98
C GLY A 19 -14.53 -10.18 -11.69
N GLU A 20 -14.50 -11.40 -11.17
CA GLU A 20 -15.06 -11.77 -9.88
C GLU A 20 -14.00 -11.91 -8.79
N TYR A 21 -14.33 -11.47 -7.58
CA TYR A 21 -13.49 -11.71 -6.41
C TYR A 21 -13.69 -13.14 -5.93
N ARG A 22 -12.64 -13.95 -5.99
CA ARG A 22 -12.62 -15.28 -5.37
C ARG A 22 -11.90 -15.23 -4.04
N TYR A 23 -12.47 -15.91 -3.07
CA TYR A 23 -11.92 -16.03 -1.73
C TYR A 23 -11.45 -17.45 -1.48
N TRP A 24 -10.38 -17.58 -0.74
CA TRP A 24 -9.90 -18.88 -0.30
C TRP A 24 -10.85 -19.43 0.77
N THR A 25 -11.56 -20.47 0.45
CA THR A 25 -12.63 -21.01 1.30
C THR A 25 -12.34 -22.40 1.88
N THR A 26 -11.22 -23.01 1.54
CA THR A 26 -10.93 -24.39 1.91
C THR A 26 -10.29 -24.49 3.30
N PRO A 27 -10.92 -25.15 4.28
CA PRO A 27 -10.37 -25.26 5.65
C PRO A 27 -9.01 -25.95 5.76
N GLY A 28 -8.60 -26.74 4.75
CA GLY A 28 -7.28 -27.39 4.71
C GLY A 28 -6.09 -26.46 4.49
N ASP A 29 -6.34 -25.22 4.05
CA ASP A 29 -5.31 -24.30 3.60
C ASP A 29 -4.84 -23.30 4.67
N TYR A 30 -5.17 -23.51 5.95
CA TYR A 30 -4.77 -22.58 7.03
C TYR A 30 -3.26 -22.36 7.10
N ARG A 31 -2.46 -23.40 6.89
CA ARG A 31 -1.00 -23.30 6.92
C ARG A 31 -0.50 -22.48 5.74
N GLU A 32 -1.01 -22.72 4.56
CA GLU A 32 -0.72 -21.94 3.37
C GLU A 32 -1.20 -20.51 3.51
N LEU A 33 -2.43 -20.32 4.00
CA LEU A 33 -2.97 -18.98 4.25
C LEU A 33 -2.08 -18.16 5.20
N HIS A 34 -1.66 -18.74 6.33
CA HIS A 34 -0.77 -18.06 7.27
C HIS A 34 0.57 -17.71 6.61
N PHE A 35 1.15 -18.64 5.87
CA PHE A 35 2.38 -18.40 5.14
C PHE A 35 2.21 -17.25 4.12
N TRP A 36 1.13 -17.27 3.35
CA TRP A 36 0.81 -16.22 2.39
C TRP A 36 0.54 -14.87 3.06
N MET A 37 -0.19 -14.83 4.16
CA MET A 37 -0.45 -13.59 4.90
C MET A 37 0.83 -12.89 5.37
N VAL A 38 1.84 -13.67 5.76
CA VAL A 38 3.12 -13.10 6.22
C VAL A 38 4.12 -12.87 5.10
N THR A 39 3.94 -13.47 3.94
CA THR A 39 4.83 -13.30 2.80
C THR A 39 4.27 -12.42 1.71
N TRP A 40 2.95 -12.22 1.68
CA TRP A 40 2.30 -11.43 0.68
C TRP A 40 2.50 -9.91 0.89
N TRP A 41 2.63 -9.21 -0.20
CA TRP A 41 2.64 -7.74 -0.25
C TRP A 41 1.84 -7.28 -1.47
N ASN A 42 1.25 -6.10 -1.36
CA ASN A 42 0.56 -5.45 -2.47
C ASN A 42 1.32 -4.20 -2.86
N THR A 43 1.43 -3.94 -4.16
CA THR A 43 2.10 -2.74 -4.67
C THR A 43 1.15 -1.56 -4.67
N PHE A 44 1.62 -0.45 -4.08
CA PHE A 44 0.95 0.83 -4.21
C PHE A 44 1.29 1.42 -5.58
N ALA A 45 0.28 1.53 -6.44
CA ALA A 45 0.43 2.16 -7.74
C ALA A 45 -0.45 3.41 -7.82
N GLN A 46 0.19 4.56 -7.97
CA GLN A 46 -0.46 5.82 -8.28
C GLN A 46 -0.12 6.21 -9.71
N SER A 47 -1.12 6.56 -10.51
CA SER A 47 -0.89 7.10 -11.84
C SER A 47 -0.19 8.47 -11.75
N GLU A 48 0.91 8.63 -12.48
CA GLU A 48 1.66 9.88 -12.57
C GLU A 48 1.42 10.61 -13.89
N ILE A 49 0.56 10.09 -14.75
CA ILE A 49 0.37 10.60 -16.11
C ILE A 49 0.03 12.09 -16.10
N TYR A 50 -0.92 12.50 -15.28
CA TYR A 50 -1.34 13.89 -15.18
C TYR A 50 -0.28 14.78 -14.54
N PHE A 51 0.38 14.32 -13.50
CA PHE A 51 1.47 15.05 -12.86
C PHE A 51 2.64 15.27 -13.81
N ASN A 52 3.09 14.22 -14.49
CA ASN A 52 4.15 14.31 -15.47
C ASN A 52 3.78 15.23 -16.65
N SER A 53 2.51 15.24 -17.07
CA SER A 53 2.01 16.16 -18.07
C SER A 53 2.05 17.62 -17.60
N LEU A 54 1.66 17.89 -16.36
CA LEU A 54 1.75 19.22 -15.73
C LEU A 54 3.19 19.73 -15.66
N VAL A 55 4.11 18.85 -15.28
CA VAL A 55 5.56 19.19 -15.24
C VAL A 55 6.11 19.43 -16.64
N ALA A 56 5.86 18.53 -17.58
CA ALA A 56 6.37 18.59 -18.95
C ALA A 56 5.85 19.82 -19.74
N SER A 57 4.61 20.23 -19.50
CA SER A 57 4.01 21.42 -20.12
C SER A 57 4.40 22.74 -19.44
N GLY A 58 5.09 22.70 -18.31
CA GLY A 58 5.39 23.90 -17.50
C GLY A 58 4.19 24.48 -16.75
N LEU A 59 3.01 23.87 -16.87
CA LEU A 59 1.78 24.38 -16.22
C LEU A 59 1.88 24.35 -14.68
N LEU A 60 2.66 23.46 -14.11
CA LEU A 60 2.92 23.43 -12.68
C LEU A 60 3.54 24.76 -12.17
N LEU A 61 4.42 25.36 -12.98
CA LEU A 61 5.07 26.63 -12.65
C LEU A 61 4.12 27.83 -12.76
N ASN A 62 3.03 27.71 -13.51
CA ASN A 62 2.02 28.74 -13.68
C ASN A 62 1.00 28.78 -12.52
N ILE A 63 1.09 27.85 -11.57
CA ILE A 63 0.31 27.92 -10.35
C ILE A 63 0.86 29.08 -9.50
N GLU A 64 0.08 30.15 -9.40
CA GLU A 64 0.49 31.39 -8.72
C GLU A 64 0.65 31.22 -7.22
N GLU A 65 -0.14 30.32 -6.61
CA GLU A 65 -0.06 30.03 -5.18
C GLU A 65 1.07 29.05 -4.86
N PRO A 66 2.16 29.52 -4.21
CA PRO A 66 3.32 28.67 -3.93
C PRO A 66 2.99 27.45 -3.06
N GLY A 67 2.09 27.64 -2.07
CA GLY A 67 1.67 26.57 -1.15
C GLY A 67 0.97 25.42 -1.87
N LEU A 68 0.07 25.72 -2.81
CA LEU A 68 -0.62 24.72 -3.61
C LEU A 68 0.35 23.98 -4.52
N ARG A 69 1.26 24.69 -5.19
CA ARG A 69 2.29 24.08 -6.03
C ARG A 69 3.16 23.11 -5.23
N GLU A 70 3.66 23.54 -4.07
CA GLU A 70 4.47 22.71 -3.17
C GLU A 70 3.70 21.49 -2.66
N SER A 71 2.41 21.65 -2.36
CA SER A 71 1.53 20.55 -1.93
C SER A 71 1.37 19.49 -3.03
N ILE A 72 1.19 19.92 -4.29
CA ILE A 72 1.11 19.03 -5.46
C ILE A 72 2.44 18.30 -5.65
N GLU A 73 3.56 19.01 -5.70
CA GLU A 73 4.89 18.41 -5.86
C GLU A 73 5.18 17.40 -4.74
N ALA A 74 4.92 17.75 -3.48
CA ALA A 74 5.15 16.87 -2.35
C ALA A 74 4.30 15.60 -2.42
N ALA A 75 3.06 15.67 -2.87
CA ALA A 75 2.17 14.52 -3.01
C ALA A 75 2.75 13.49 -3.98
N TYR A 76 3.31 13.92 -5.10
CA TYR A 76 3.85 13.02 -6.13
C TYR A 76 5.33 12.66 -5.94
N THR A 77 6.05 13.35 -5.09
CA THR A 77 7.48 13.12 -4.83
C THR A 77 7.73 12.58 -3.43
N THR A 78 7.87 13.46 -2.46
CA THR A 78 8.36 13.11 -1.11
C THR A 78 7.40 12.20 -0.34
N LYS A 79 6.10 12.49 -0.38
CA LYS A 79 5.08 11.74 0.36
C LYS A 79 4.86 10.37 -0.26
N LYS A 80 4.76 10.29 -1.59
CA LYS A 80 4.68 9.03 -2.33
C LYS A 80 5.92 8.17 -2.12
N ARG A 81 7.12 8.77 -2.19
CA ARG A 81 8.38 8.06 -1.97
C ARG A 81 8.42 7.37 -0.61
N ARG A 82 7.88 8.00 0.44
CA ARG A 82 7.83 7.39 1.78
C ARG A 82 7.01 6.10 1.79
N VAL A 83 5.86 6.08 1.10
CA VAL A 83 5.03 4.87 0.95
C VAL A 83 5.80 3.79 0.20
N THR A 84 6.39 4.13 -0.96
CA THR A 84 7.15 3.19 -1.80
C THR A 84 8.36 2.59 -1.07
N VAL A 85 9.08 3.39 -0.28
CA VAL A 85 10.22 2.90 0.52
C VAL A 85 9.75 1.89 1.56
N ASN A 86 8.69 2.20 2.32
CA ASN A 86 8.16 1.27 3.33
C ASN A 86 7.61 -0.02 2.72
N GLU A 87 7.04 0.06 1.53
CA GLU A 87 6.62 -1.09 0.74
C GLU A 87 7.81 -1.96 0.33
N GLY A 88 8.87 -1.37 -0.18
CA GLY A 88 10.11 -2.07 -0.52
C GLY A 88 10.73 -2.80 0.69
N LEU A 89 10.70 -2.17 1.86
CA LEU A 89 11.16 -2.79 3.10
C LEU A 89 10.29 -3.97 3.54
N LEU A 90 8.97 -3.87 3.38
CA LEU A 90 8.05 -4.97 3.67
C LEU A 90 8.26 -6.14 2.70
N ARG A 91 8.44 -5.86 1.42
CA ARG A 91 8.78 -6.86 0.40
C ARG A 91 10.08 -7.57 0.72
N ALA A 92 11.14 -6.84 1.05
CA ALA A 92 12.42 -7.43 1.41
C ALA A 92 12.32 -8.33 2.65
N ASN A 93 11.46 -8.00 3.61
CA ASN A 93 11.18 -8.87 4.75
C ASN A 93 10.45 -10.16 4.31
N SER A 94 9.47 -10.06 3.42
CA SER A 94 8.78 -11.25 2.86
C SER A 94 9.76 -12.18 2.16
N GLU A 95 10.67 -11.64 1.37
CA GLU A 95 11.72 -12.42 0.67
C GLU A 95 12.63 -13.16 1.67
N LYS A 96 12.94 -12.54 2.84
CA LYS A 96 13.71 -13.21 3.91
C LYS A 96 12.94 -14.36 4.55
N ILE A 97 11.63 -14.23 4.74
CA ILE A 97 10.78 -15.32 5.27
C ILE A 97 10.72 -16.47 4.25
N PHE A 98 10.57 -16.17 2.98
CA PHE A 98 10.66 -17.19 1.93
C PHE A 98 12.01 -17.93 1.96
N ALA A 99 13.11 -17.18 1.99
CA ALA A 99 14.45 -17.74 2.03
C ALA A 99 14.70 -18.58 3.30
N TRP A 100 14.10 -18.20 4.43
CA TRP A 100 14.14 -19.00 5.65
C TRP A 100 13.42 -20.36 5.43
N ALA A 101 12.20 -20.35 4.87
CA ALA A 101 11.42 -21.54 4.60
C ALA A 101 12.13 -22.48 3.60
N GLU A 102 12.76 -21.93 2.56
CA GLU A 102 13.55 -22.71 1.60
C GLU A 102 14.73 -23.40 2.25
N ARG A 103 15.54 -22.67 3.03
CA ARG A 103 16.68 -23.28 3.75
C ARG A 103 16.26 -24.42 4.68
N LYS A 104 15.13 -24.28 5.36
CA LYS A 104 14.58 -25.33 6.22
C LYS A 104 14.10 -26.53 5.42
N ARG A 105 13.48 -26.29 4.27
CA ARG A 105 13.06 -27.35 3.36
C ARG A 105 14.24 -28.17 2.84
N ASP A 106 15.29 -27.48 2.40
CA ASP A 106 16.49 -28.12 1.85
C ASP A 106 17.26 -28.90 2.92
N ALA A 107 17.21 -28.49 4.16
CA ALA A 107 17.82 -29.21 5.29
C ALA A 107 16.97 -30.37 5.80
N SER A 108 15.74 -30.54 5.33
CA SER A 108 14.82 -31.58 5.77
C SER A 108 15.03 -32.85 4.99
N SER A 109 15.09 -34.01 5.70
CA SER A 109 15.11 -35.34 5.08
C SER A 109 13.74 -35.78 4.54
N VAL A 110 12.68 -35.04 4.85
CA VAL A 110 11.30 -35.31 4.46
C VAL A 110 10.80 -34.20 3.57
N SER A 111 10.13 -34.55 2.47
CA SER A 111 9.50 -33.55 1.60
C SER A 111 8.35 -32.88 2.34
N ARG A 112 8.50 -31.57 2.62
CA ARG A 112 7.48 -30.70 3.24
C ARG A 112 7.27 -29.45 2.40
N SER A 113 6.05 -28.93 2.40
CA SER A 113 5.77 -27.62 1.79
C SER A 113 6.33 -26.48 2.65
N ARG A 114 6.51 -25.30 2.05
CA ARG A 114 6.92 -24.08 2.80
C ARG A 114 5.94 -23.74 3.91
N ALA A 115 4.68 -23.94 3.66
CA ALA A 115 3.61 -23.65 4.62
C ALA A 115 3.64 -24.59 5.83
N GLU A 116 3.93 -25.90 5.61
CA GLU A 116 4.11 -26.86 6.70
C GLU A 116 5.34 -26.49 7.54
N ILE A 117 6.47 -26.17 6.90
CA ILE A 117 7.69 -25.74 7.57
C ILE A 117 7.43 -24.48 8.41
N PHE A 118 6.75 -23.49 7.83
CA PHE A 118 6.39 -22.24 8.52
C PHE A 118 5.52 -22.49 9.76
N ALA A 119 4.58 -23.44 9.68
CA ALA A 119 3.67 -23.75 10.78
C ALA A 119 4.34 -24.60 11.89
N GLU A 120 5.31 -25.43 11.56
CA GLU A 120 5.88 -26.44 12.45
C GLU A 120 7.26 -26.09 13.01
N ASP A 121 8.08 -25.36 12.23
CA ASP A 121 9.48 -25.06 12.57
C ASP A 121 9.65 -23.63 13.15
N PHE A 122 8.84 -23.24 14.12
CA PHE A 122 8.90 -21.91 14.71
C PHE A 122 10.17 -21.73 15.56
N ASP A 123 11.23 -21.21 14.92
CA ASP A 123 12.52 -20.95 15.55
C ASP A 123 12.77 -19.45 15.80
N LEU A 124 13.86 -19.14 16.51
CA LEU A 124 14.25 -17.76 16.83
C LEU A 124 14.47 -16.87 15.57
N PRO A 125 15.13 -17.35 14.50
CA PRO A 125 15.21 -16.60 13.24
C PRO A 125 13.86 -16.24 12.64
N LEU A 126 12.90 -17.15 12.60
CA LEU A 126 11.55 -16.87 12.10
C LEU A 126 10.84 -15.85 13.00
N ARG A 127 10.93 -16.03 14.31
CA ARG A 127 10.33 -15.08 15.27
C ARG A 127 10.84 -13.66 15.03
N ASN A 128 12.13 -13.47 14.89
CA ASN A 128 12.74 -12.16 14.63
C ASN A 128 12.26 -11.56 13.29
N LEU A 129 12.09 -12.39 12.25
CA LEU A 129 11.55 -11.96 10.97
C LEU A 129 10.08 -11.51 11.07
N LEU A 130 9.28 -12.19 11.89
CA LEU A 130 7.88 -11.84 12.10
C LEU A 130 7.72 -10.56 12.95
N GLU A 131 8.58 -10.37 13.96
CA GLU A 131 8.63 -9.13 14.72
C GLU A 131 9.03 -7.93 13.83
N ASP A 132 10.06 -8.08 13.00
CA ASP A 132 10.46 -7.08 12.01
C ASP A 132 9.32 -6.81 11.01
N ARG A 133 8.60 -7.85 10.56
CA ARG A 133 7.45 -7.69 9.69
C ARG A 133 6.32 -6.88 10.33
N SER A 134 5.98 -7.17 11.57
CA SER A 134 4.95 -6.43 12.32
C SER A 134 5.28 -4.94 12.38
N HIS A 135 6.53 -4.61 12.70
CA HIS A 135 7.01 -3.23 12.70
C HIS A 135 6.90 -2.58 11.32
N ARG A 136 7.30 -3.26 10.24
CA ARG A 136 7.22 -2.73 8.87
C ARG A 136 5.80 -2.54 8.37
N ILE A 137 4.87 -3.41 8.77
CA ILE A 137 3.44 -3.23 8.50
C ILE A 137 2.95 -1.94 9.16
N GLY A 138 3.30 -1.71 10.43
CA GLY A 138 2.98 -0.48 11.14
C GLY A 138 3.51 0.77 10.42
N LEU A 139 4.77 0.77 10.02
CA LEU A 139 5.37 1.89 9.26
C LEU A 139 4.67 2.11 7.90
N ARG A 140 4.28 1.04 7.22
CA ARG A 140 3.53 1.15 5.96
C ARG A 140 2.16 1.77 6.18
N ILE A 141 1.41 1.31 7.19
CA ILE A 141 0.10 1.87 7.54
C ILE A 141 0.23 3.36 7.84
N MET A 142 1.14 3.75 8.73
CA MET A 142 1.39 5.16 9.06
C MET A 142 1.74 6.01 7.83
N SER A 143 2.55 5.47 6.91
CA SER A 143 2.93 6.20 5.69
C SER A 143 1.75 6.37 4.72
N LEU A 144 0.88 5.38 4.62
CA LEU A 144 -0.35 5.44 3.81
C LEU A 144 -1.36 6.43 4.41
N GLU A 145 -1.60 6.38 5.72
CA GLU A 145 -2.49 7.32 6.42
C GLU A 145 -2.02 8.77 6.24
N TYR A 146 -0.73 9.01 6.43
CA TYR A 146 -0.14 10.33 6.20
C TYR A 146 -0.29 10.78 4.74
N TYR A 147 -0.11 9.85 3.79
CA TYR A 147 -0.25 10.13 2.37
C TYR A 147 -1.70 10.46 2.01
N ILE A 148 -2.67 9.66 2.48
CA ILE A 148 -4.10 9.87 2.27
C ILE A 148 -4.55 11.23 2.85
N SER A 149 -4.17 11.53 4.09
CA SER A 149 -4.46 12.81 4.73
C SER A 149 -3.92 14.00 3.91
N SER A 150 -2.74 13.85 3.35
CA SER A 150 -2.13 14.89 2.52
C SER A 150 -2.87 15.10 1.20
N LEU A 151 -3.37 14.02 0.58
CA LEU A 151 -4.19 14.12 -0.64
C LEU A 151 -5.55 14.73 -0.35
N GLN A 152 -6.16 14.44 0.79
CA GLN A 152 -7.43 15.05 1.21
C GLN A 152 -7.28 16.57 1.47
N SER A 153 -6.17 16.99 2.10
CA SER A 153 -5.85 18.41 2.25
C SER A 153 -5.71 19.09 0.88
N LEU A 154 -4.92 18.50 -0.01
CA LEU A 154 -4.74 19.01 -1.37
C LEU A 154 -6.06 19.11 -2.14
N GLN A 155 -6.91 18.11 -2.04
CA GLN A 155 -8.24 18.12 -2.66
C GLN A 155 -9.09 19.28 -2.13
N SER A 156 -9.04 19.53 -0.82
CA SER A 156 -9.78 20.64 -0.18
C SER A 156 -9.24 22.01 -0.61
N GLU A 157 -7.93 22.17 -0.71
CA GLU A 157 -7.28 23.38 -1.20
C GLU A 157 -7.71 23.68 -2.65
N LEU A 158 -7.66 22.67 -3.53
CA LEU A 158 -8.11 22.80 -4.92
C LEU A 158 -9.59 23.18 -5.01
N ALA A 159 -10.47 22.52 -4.25
CA ALA A 159 -11.90 22.82 -4.26
C ALA A 159 -12.19 24.28 -3.82
N ASN A 160 -11.48 24.76 -2.81
CA ASN A 160 -11.63 26.14 -2.34
C ASN A 160 -11.18 27.16 -3.40
N GLN A 161 -10.10 26.89 -4.12
CA GLN A 161 -9.62 27.79 -5.19
C GLN A 161 -10.59 27.86 -6.37
N PHE A 162 -11.15 26.74 -6.80
CA PHE A 162 -12.16 26.75 -7.87
C PHE A 162 -13.42 27.51 -7.47
N ASN A 163 -13.92 27.29 -6.26
CA ASN A 163 -15.11 28.01 -5.77
C ASN A 163 -14.88 29.52 -5.63
N THR A 164 -13.67 29.95 -5.28
CA THR A 164 -13.33 31.38 -5.17
C THR A 164 -13.29 32.05 -6.54
N ASN A 165 -12.76 31.37 -7.55
CA ASN A 165 -12.68 31.91 -8.92
C ASN A 165 -14.08 32.02 -9.58
N ASP A 166 -14.99 31.09 -9.34
CA ASP A 166 -16.35 31.16 -9.86
C ASP A 166 -17.12 32.32 -9.28
N ASN A 167 -16.94 32.68 -8.01
CA ASN A 167 -17.56 33.83 -7.38
C ASN A 167 -17.04 35.19 -7.93
N LEU A 168 -15.77 35.25 -8.31
CA LEU A 168 -15.18 36.47 -8.90
C LEU A 168 -15.65 36.72 -10.34
N GLN A 169 -16.02 35.68 -11.07
CA GLN A 169 -16.56 35.82 -12.43
C GLN A 169 -18.05 36.12 -12.45
N GLY A 170 -18.79 35.78 -11.41
CA GLY A 170 -20.22 36.08 -11.28
C GLY A 170 -20.56 37.57 -11.06
N ASP A 171 -19.67 38.33 -10.47
CA ASP A 171 -19.89 39.78 -10.16
C ASP A 171 -19.53 40.71 -11.32
N ALA A 172 -18.98 40.18 -12.42
CA ALA A 172 -18.61 40.97 -13.60
C ALA A 172 -19.74 41.06 -14.64
N SER A 173 -21.02 41.06 -14.26
CA SER A 173 -22.11 41.38 -15.17
C SER A 173 -22.13 42.89 -15.44
N PRO A 174 -21.96 43.35 -16.68
CA PRO A 174 -22.01 44.78 -17.00
C PRO A 174 -23.44 45.30 -16.79
N SER A 175 -23.59 46.20 -15.88
CA SER A 175 -24.78 47.06 -15.79
C SER A 175 -24.88 47.87 -17.08
N SER A 176 -25.78 47.47 -17.93
CA SER A 176 -26.25 48.21 -19.12
C SER A 176 -27.22 49.33 -18.76
#